data_e862dd790566880deceaa3a1f25a92ef
#
_entry.id   e862dd790566880deceaa3a1f25a92ef
#
_cell.length_a   1.000
_cell.length_b   1.000
_cell.length_c   1.000
_cell.angle_alpha   90.00
_cell.angle_beta   90.00
_cell.angle_gamma   90.00
#
_symmetry.space_group_name_H-M   'P 1'
#
loop_
_entity.id
_entity.type
_entity.pdbx_description
1 polymer ?
#
loop_
_entity_poly.entity_id
_entity_poly.type
_entity_poly.pdbx_seq_one_letter_code
_entity_poly.pdbx_strand_id
1 'polypeptide(L)'
;MKTKGLTFIESLMLVAGAGIGTGILTIPYAIDQIGVFGTLTALALAYAVSAMMYLIIADLTRNSERPDDLLAILDEHLFGGKGKKALHVTFLVLLVLLLLENLVVYILSAGNVLTDLLGLNDTVAKLVFYALASAVILFGIKGMGIGEKLSMILIGGAVLVLMVLSFLNVKRSLSFIFGTPSTVFAVYGLFMFAFSAIFSIIQVCNNITKKEQTGKAIIGGLTLNALITMAFTAAVILGSETVTEIATIGLTESIGNPFVKVLCSLLVLFAMFTSFWSSGFAFSDVVAGQLGFSARVSWFIATVPALLIAAFLPLGVLDYVQIGAGALSIILVIVVLPAYSNAVKKPKETLLLGKCSGNKPMLALVAVAMILMAVSSLIPIA
;
A
#
# COMPACT_ATOMS: atom_id res chain seq x y z
N MET A 1 6.09 -26.53 -14.35
CA MET A 1 4.69 -26.09 -14.59
C MET A 1 4.78 -24.59 -14.94
N LYS A 2 4.30 -24.16 -16.12
CA LYS A 2 4.14 -22.72 -16.38
C LYS A 2 3.12 -22.20 -15.37
N THR A 3 3.56 -21.37 -14.44
CA THR A 3 2.68 -20.68 -13.50
C THR A 3 1.67 -19.87 -14.31
N LYS A 4 0.36 -20.15 -14.14
CA LYS A 4 -0.69 -19.36 -14.79
C LYS A 4 -0.53 -17.92 -14.29
N GLY A 5 -0.37 -16.96 -15.22
CA GLY A 5 -0.29 -15.54 -14.88
C GLY A 5 -1.57 -15.01 -14.22
N LEU A 6 -1.54 -13.75 -13.81
CA LEU A 6 -2.68 -13.05 -13.20
C LEU A 6 -3.74 -12.74 -14.25
N THR A 7 -5.00 -12.94 -13.92
CA THR A 7 -6.13 -12.40 -14.69
C THR A 7 -6.27 -10.89 -14.47
N PHE A 8 -7.06 -10.22 -15.29
CA PHE A 8 -7.35 -8.78 -15.13
C PHE A 8 -7.89 -8.46 -13.72
N ILE A 9 -8.86 -9.25 -13.24
CA ILE A 9 -9.48 -9.04 -11.92
C ILE A 9 -8.46 -9.28 -10.79
N GLU A 10 -7.66 -10.34 -10.86
CA GLU A 10 -6.61 -10.59 -9.87
C GLU A 10 -5.57 -9.45 -9.85
N SER A 11 -5.19 -8.93 -11.01
CA SER A 11 -4.27 -7.80 -11.13
C SER A 11 -4.85 -6.51 -10.53
N LEU A 12 -6.13 -6.23 -10.80
CA LEU A 12 -6.84 -5.07 -10.26
C LEU A 12 -6.95 -5.16 -8.73
N MET A 13 -7.35 -6.33 -8.21
CA MET A 13 -7.47 -6.57 -6.77
C MET A 13 -6.12 -6.50 -6.04
N LEU A 14 -5.06 -6.99 -6.67
CA LEU A 14 -3.69 -6.92 -6.14
C LEU A 14 -3.23 -5.47 -5.94
N VAL A 15 -3.50 -4.58 -6.91
CA VAL A 15 -3.17 -3.15 -6.79
C VAL A 15 -4.05 -2.47 -5.73
N ALA A 16 -5.33 -2.78 -5.70
CA ALA A 16 -6.26 -2.20 -4.72
C ALA A 16 -5.92 -2.62 -3.29
N GLY A 17 -5.70 -3.93 -3.07
CA GLY A 17 -5.43 -4.50 -1.74
C GLY A 17 -4.12 -4.03 -1.13
N ALA A 18 -3.06 -3.96 -1.94
CA ALA A 18 -1.75 -3.54 -1.46
C ALA A 18 -1.75 -2.13 -0.84
N GLY A 19 -2.59 -1.23 -1.33
CA GLY A 19 -2.67 0.13 -0.80
C GLY A 19 -3.64 0.29 0.38
N ILE A 20 -4.60 -0.62 0.58
CA ILE A 20 -5.61 -0.49 1.65
C ILE A 20 -5.00 -0.62 3.06
N GLY A 21 -3.93 -1.32 3.27
CA GLY A 21 -3.13 -1.50 4.49
C GLY A 21 -3.56 -0.72 5.74
N THR A 22 -2.58 -0.24 6.50
CA THR A 22 -2.82 0.53 7.74
C THR A 22 -3.45 1.91 7.50
N GLY A 23 -3.31 2.48 6.31
CA GLY A 23 -3.82 3.82 5.99
C GLY A 23 -5.33 3.95 6.14
N ILE A 24 -6.12 2.90 5.84
CA ILE A 24 -7.58 2.93 5.96
C ILE A 24 -8.05 3.21 7.40
N LEU A 25 -7.24 2.86 8.40
CA LEU A 25 -7.61 2.98 9.81
C LEU A 25 -7.50 4.42 10.35
N THR A 26 -6.56 5.20 9.83
CA THR A 26 -6.24 6.54 10.33
C THR A 26 -6.88 7.66 9.50
N ILE A 27 -7.20 7.40 8.24
CA ILE A 27 -7.80 8.38 7.33
C ILE A 27 -9.11 8.96 7.86
N PRO A 28 -10.08 8.19 8.41
CA PRO A 28 -11.33 8.76 8.89
C PRO A 28 -11.14 9.81 10.00
N TYR A 29 -10.19 9.60 10.91
CA TYR A 29 -9.86 10.56 11.97
C TYR A 29 -9.35 11.89 11.41
N ALA A 30 -8.43 11.81 10.47
CA ALA A 30 -7.87 13.01 9.84
C ALA A 30 -8.91 13.76 8.98
N ILE A 31 -9.79 13.04 8.29
CA ILE A 31 -10.86 13.63 7.47
C ILE A 31 -11.91 14.33 8.32
N ASP A 32 -12.22 13.84 9.50
CA ASP A 32 -13.17 14.48 10.42
C ASP A 32 -12.78 15.92 10.74
N GLN A 33 -11.48 16.22 10.74
CA GLN A 33 -10.96 17.57 11.02
C GLN A 33 -11.03 18.53 9.83
N ILE A 34 -11.02 18.02 8.58
CA ILE A 34 -10.96 18.87 7.38
C ILE A 34 -12.31 18.98 6.64
N GLY A 35 -13.28 18.15 6.98
CA GLY A 35 -14.59 18.11 6.36
C GLY A 35 -14.58 17.66 4.89
N VAL A 36 -15.76 17.69 4.25
CA VAL A 36 -15.97 17.12 2.91
C VAL A 36 -15.15 17.84 1.84
N PHE A 37 -15.14 19.18 1.82
CA PHE A 37 -14.46 19.92 0.76
C PHE A 37 -12.93 19.77 0.85
N GLY A 38 -12.36 19.81 2.05
CA GLY A 38 -10.94 19.54 2.27
C GLY A 38 -10.55 18.13 1.83
N THR A 39 -11.39 17.14 2.19
CA THR A 39 -11.22 15.74 1.80
C THR A 39 -11.21 15.54 0.30
N LEU A 40 -12.21 16.07 -0.41
CA LEU A 40 -12.29 15.94 -1.88
C LEU A 40 -11.08 16.56 -2.57
N THR A 41 -10.58 17.69 -2.05
CA THR A 41 -9.38 18.35 -2.58
C THR A 41 -8.14 17.49 -2.36
N ALA A 42 -7.90 17.02 -1.13
CA ALA A 42 -6.77 16.16 -0.80
C ALA A 42 -6.80 14.83 -1.59
N LEU A 43 -7.99 14.21 -1.67
CA LEU A 43 -8.22 12.98 -2.43
C LEU A 43 -7.92 13.16 -3.92
N ALA A 44 -8.46 14.21 -4.55
CA ALA A 44 -8.28 14.47 -5.99
C ALA A 44 -6.80 14.67 -6.34
N LEU A 45 -6.07 15.45 -5.52
CA LEU A 45 -4.64 15.67 -5.69
C LEU A 45 -3.85 14.38 -5.49
N ALA A 46 -4.08 13.65 -4.40
CA ALA A 46 -3.39 12.40 -4.12
C ALA A 46 -3.68 11.34 -5.18
N TYR A 47 -4.93 11.21 -5.63
CA TYR A 47 -5.32 10.28 -6.68
C TYR A 47 -4.62 10.59 -8.01
N ALA A 48 -4.61 11.86 -8.44
CA ALA A 48 -3.97 12.27 -9.68
C ALA A 48 -2.46 12.00 -9.68
N VAL A 49 -1.78 12.34 -8.56
CA VAL A 49 -0.34 12.09 -8.41
C VAL A 49 -0.04 10.58 -8.35
N SER A 50 -0.81 9.81 -7.59
CA SER A 50 -0.64 8.36 -7.50
C SER A 50 -0.89 7.68 -8.84
N ALA A 51 -1.91 8.09 -9.59
CA ALA A 51 -2.18 7.58 -10.93
C ALA A 51 -1.00 7.82 -11.89
N MET A 52 -0.42 9.03 -11.87
CA MET A 52 0.77 9.34 -12.66
C MET A 52 1.97 8.49 -12.23
N MET A 53 2.23 8.39 -10.91
CA MET A 53 3.31 7.55 -10.38
C MET A 53 3.15 6.08 -10.77
N TYR A 54 1.95 5.55 -10.70
CA TYR A 54 1.66 4.16 -11.07
C TYR A 54 1.96 3.88 -12.54
N LEU A 55 1.56 4.79 -13.42
CA LEU A 55 1.85 4.66 -14.85
C LEU A 55 3.35 4.85 -15.15
N ILE A 56 4.05 5.72 -14.42
CA ILE A 56 5.51 5.87 -14.50
C ILE A 56 6.21 4.56 -14.14
N ILE A 57 5.84 3.94 -13.02
CA ILE A 57 6.42 2.68 -12.57
C ILE A 57 6.09 1.55 -13.57
N ALA A 58 4.87 1.51 -14.07
CA ALA A 58 4.45 0.52 -15.05
C ALA A 58 5.20 0.66 -16.37
N ASP A 59 5.36 1.89 -16.89
CA ASP A 59 6.12 2.16 -18.10
C ASP A 59 7.61 1.81 -17.91
N LEU A 60 8.18 2.17 -16.74
CA LEU A 60 9.56 1.83 -16.39
C LEU A 60 9.76 0.31 -16.35
N THR A 61 8.88 -0.42 -15.68
CA THR A 61 8.93 -1.89 -15.57
C THR A 61 8.82 -2.57 -16.93
N ARG A 62 7.84 -2.16 -17.76
CA ARG A 62 7.58 -2.75 -19.07
C ARG A 62 8.68 -2.48 -20.09
N ASN A 63 9.46 -1.42 -19.88
CA ASN A 63 10.56 -1.04 -20.76
C ASN A 63 11.93 -1.50 -20.25
N SER A 64 11.98 -2.28 -19.16
CA SER A 64 13.20 -2.88 -18.61
C SER A 64 13.45 -4.29 -19.15
N GLU A 65 14.73 -4.70 -19.26
CA GLU A 65 15.14 -6.05 -19.67
C GLU A 65 15.02 -7.04 -18.51
N ARG A 66 15.24 -6.54 -17.29
CA ARG A 66 15.17 -7.32 -16.05
C ARG A 66 14.14 -6.70 -15.10
N PRO A 67 12.85 -6.87 -15.38
CA PRO A 67 11.78 -6.28 -14.57
C PRO A 67 11.48 -7.09 -13.30
N ASP A 68 12.36 -8.00 -12.87
CA ASP A 68 12.10 -8.95 -11.79
C ASP A 68 11.84 -8.25 -10.45
N ASP A 69 12.64 -7.24 -10.12
CA ASP A 69 12.49 -6.42 -8.93
C ASP A 69 12.87 -4.95 -9.20
N LEU A 70 12.49 -4.05 -8.28
CA LEU A 70 12.74 -2.62 -8.42
C LEU A 70 14.24 -2.31 -8.55
N LEU A 71 15.11 -3.00 -7.81
CA LEU A 71 16.54 -2.75 -7.83
C LEU A 71 17.17 -3.13 -9.18
N ALA A 72 16.75 -4.26 -9.77
CA ALA A 72 17.19 -4.68 -11.11
C ALA A 72 16.79 -3.66 -12.18
N ILE A 73 15.57 -3.10 -12.09
CA ILE A 73 15.10 -2.02 -12.95
C ILE A 73 15.98 -0.77 -12.81
N LEU A 74 16.33 -0.38 -11.57
CA LEU A 74 17.17 0.77 -11.30
C LEU A 74 18.62 0.58 -11.76
N ASP A 75 19.16 -0.63 -11.62
CA ASP A 75 20.47 -0.99 -12.11
C ASP A 75 20.61 -0.81 -13.64
N GLU A 76 19.54 -1.10 -14.37
CA GLU A 76 19.50 -0.95 -15.83
C GLU A 76 19.45 0.52 -16.25
N HIS A 77 18.62 1.33 -15.60
CA HIS A 77 18.29 2.67 -16.11
C HIS A 77 19.00 3.82 -15.40
N LEU A 78 19.51 3.60 -14.18
CA LEU A 78 20.06 4.68 -13.37
C LEU A 78 21.50 4.44 -12.93
N PHE A 79 21.82 3.25 -12.45
CA PHE A 79 23.12 3.02 -11.85
C PHE A 79 24.19 2.78 -12.93
N GLY A 80 25.12 3.74 -13.06
CA GLY A 80 26.22 3.67 -14.02
C GLY A 80 27.53 4.23 -13.46
N GLY A 81 28.63 4.03 -14.19
CA GLY A 81 29.93 4.60 -13.86
C GLY A 81 30.62 4.00 -12.62
N LYS A 82 31.62 4.73 -12.08
CA LYS A 82 32.47 4.26 -10.97
C LYS A 82 31.74 4.07 -9.65
N GLY A 83 30.59 4.74 -9.44
CA GLY A 83 29.77 4.65 -8.22
C GLY A 83 28.68 3.58 -8.22
N LYS A 84 28.51 2.82 -9.32
CA LYS A 84 27.40 1.87 -9.52
C LYS A 84 27.25 0.92 -8.33
N LYS A 85 28.33 0.27 -7.89
CA LYS A 85 28.28 -0.73 -6.81
C LYS A 85 27.85 -0.11 -5.47
N ALA A 86 28.34 1.10 -5.16
CA ALA A 86 27.97 1.79 -3.91
C ALA A 86 26.49 2.16 -3.91
N LEU A 87 25.98 2.75 -5.02
CA LEU A 87 24.56 3.07 -5.18
C LEU A 87 23.69 1.82 -5.08
N HIS A 88 24.04 0.75 -5.79
CA HIS A 88 23.32 -0.52 -5.73
C HIS A 88 23.20 -1.03 -4.28
N VAL A 89 24.32 -1.12 -3.54
CA VAL A 89 24.30 -1.60 -2.15
C VAL A 89 23.49 -0.67 -1.24
N THR A 90 23.63 0.64 -1.39
CA THR A 90 22.86 1.61 -0.61
C THR A 90 21.35 1.43 -0.82
N PHE A 91 20.92 1.33 -2.09
CA PHE A 91 19.50 1.15 -2.39
C PHE A 91 18.98 -0.23 -2.02
N LEU A 92 19.80 -1.28 -2.14
CA LEU A 92 19.44 -2.60 -1.64
C LEU A 92 19.15 -2.55 -0.14
N VAL A 93 20.04 -1.94 0.65
CA VAL A 93 19.83 -1.82 2.11
C VAL A 93 18.58 -1.02 2.43
N LEU A 94 18.36 0.13 1.79
CA LEU A 94 17.17 0.95 2.00
C LEU A 94 15.88 0.19 1.63
N LEU A 95 15.88 -0.54 0.52
CA LEU A 95 14.74 -1.31 0.05
C LEU A 95 14.43 -2.48 1.01
N VAL A 96 15.46 -3.18 1.48
CA VAL A 96 15.34 -4.27 2.46
C VAL A 96 14.77 -3.72 3.77
N LEU A 97 15.27 -2.61 4.28
CA LEU A 97 14.76 -1.99 5.51
C LEU A 97 13.31 -1.58 5.38
N LEU A 98 12.93 -0.97 4.25
CA LEU A 98 11.55 -0.57 3.97
C LEU A 98 10.60 -1.78 3.91
N LEU A 99 10.97 -2.83 3.19
CA LEU A 99 10.13 -4.03 3.06
C LEU A 99 10.02 -4.80 4.38
N LEU A 100 11.12 -4.85 5.14
CA LEU A 100 11.16 -5.48 6.46
C LEU A 100 10.26 -4.73 7.45
N GLU A 101 10.37 -3.41 7.49
CA GLU A 101 9.53 -2.53 8.32
C GLU A 101 8.04 -2.75 8.02
N ASN A 102 7.64 -2.72 6.74
CA ASN A 102 6.26 -2.98 6.34
C ASN A 102 5.73 -4.33 6.88
N LEU A 103 6.51 -5.41 6.75
CA LEU A 103 6.10 -6.72 7.24
C LEU A 103 5.94 -6.74 8.77
N VAL A 104 6.82 -6.06 9.51
CA VAL A 104 6.74 -5.92 10.97
C VAL A 104 5.44 -5.23 11.37
N VAL A 105 5.12 -4.11 10.71
CA VAL A 105 3.88 -3.33 10.98
C VAL A 105 2.64 -4.19 10.78
N TYR A 106 2.58 -4.98 9.70
CA TYR A 106 1.41 -5.83 9.44
C TYR A 106 1.26 -6.95 10.45
N ILE A 107 2.38 -7.57 10.91
CA ILE A 107 2.35 -8.59 11.97
C ILE A 107 1.89 -7.99 13.29
N LEU A 108 2.40 -6.81 13.68
CA LEU A 108 2.00 -6.12 14.91
C LEU A 108 0.53 -5.73 14.88
N SER A 109 0.07 -5.08 13.80
CA SER A 109 -1.31 -4.63 13.66
C SER A 109 -2.31 -5.79 13.68
N ALA A 110 -2.04 -6.84 12.91
CA ALA A 110 -2.90 -8.01 12.89
C ALA A 110 -2.85 -8.81 14.21
N GLY A 111 -1.68 -8.87 14.85
CA GLY A 111 -1.51 -9.47 16.18
C GLY A 111 -2.40 -8.78 17.21
N ASN A 112 -2.39 -7.45 17.27
CA ASN A 112 -3.24 -6.66 18.17
C ASN A 112 -4.73 -6.96 17.94
N VAL A 113 -5.16 -7.02 16.66
CA VAL A 113 -6.56 -7.33 16.30
C VAL A 113 -6.95 -8.74 16.74
N LEU A 114 -6.11 -9.74 16.52
CA LEU A 114 -6.37 -11.12 16.92
C LEU A 114 -6.39 -11.28 18.46
N THR A 115 -5.53 -10.56 19.16
CA THR A 115 -5.54 -10.51 20.62
C THR A 115 -6.87 -9.94 21.14
N ASP A 116 -7.33 -8.82 20.60
CA ASP A 116 -8.58 -8.17 21.01
C ASP A 116 -9.84 -8.98 20.61
N LEU A 117 -9.82 -9.60 19.42
CA LEU A 117 -10.97 -10.34 18.91
C LEU A 117 -11.14 -11.72 19.53
N LEU A 118 -10.05 -12.46 19.72
CA LEU A 118 -10.05 -13.87 20.14
C LEU A 118 -9.55 -14.10 21.56
N GLY A 119 -9.04 -13.05 22.24
CA GLY A 119 -8.44 -13.18 23.56
C GLY A 119 -7.12 -13.96 23.58
N LEU A 120 -6.44 -14.06 22.42
CA LEU A 120 -5.18 -14.78 22.30
C LEU A 120 -4.05 -14.00 23.01
N ASN A 121 -3.04 -14.72 23.48
CA ASN A 121 -1.79 -14.09 23.88
C ASN A 121 -1.15 -13.39 22.67
N ASP A 122 -0.58 -12.20 22.87
CA ASP A 122 0.00 -11.36 21.83
C ASP A 122 0.99 -12.10 20.92
N THR A 123 1.92 -12.88 21.51
CA THR A 123 2.88 -13.67 20.75
C THR A 123 2.19 -14.74 19.90
N VAL A 124 1.17 -15.42 20.45
CA VAL A 124 0.40 -16.44 19.72
C VAL A 124 -0.38 -15.81 18.58
N ALA A 125 -0.99 -14.66 18.80
CA ALA A 125 -1.74 -13.91 17.78
C ALA A 125 -0.83 -13.53 16.58
N LYS A 126 0.35 -12.98 16.85
CA LYS A 126 1.38 -12.67 15.84
C LYS A 126 1.83 -13.90 15.06
N LEU A 127 2.08 -15.02 15.75
CA LEU A 127 2.46 -16.29 15.13
C LEU A 127 1.36 -16.85 14.23
N VAL A 128 0.10 -16.81 14.67
CA VAL A 128 -1.05 -17.28 13.88
C VAL A 128 -1.20 -16.44 12.60
N PHE A 129 -1.18 -15.11 12.72
CA PHE A 129 -1.24 -14.24 11.55
C PHE A 129 -0.09 -14.52 10.59
N TYR A 130 1.15 -14.53 11.10
CA TYR A 130 2.34 -14.78 10.29
C TYR A 130 2.26 -16.12 9.56
N ALA A 131 1.88 -17.21 10.25
CA ALA A 131 1.78 -18.52 9.64
C ALA A 131 0.78 -18.55 8.47
N LEU A 132 -0.41 -17.93 8.65
CA LEU A 132 -1.42 -17.85 7.62
C LEU A 132 -0.99 -16.94 6.46
N ALA A 133 -0.46 -15.76 6.77
CA ALA A 133 -0.06 -14.78 5.77
C ALA A 133 1.15 -15.27 4.95
N SER A 134 2.20 -15.75 5.62
CA SER A 134 3.43 -16.19 4.94
C SER A 134 3.23 -17.45 4.08
N ALA A 135 2.31 -18.35 4.48
CA ALA A 135 2.00 -19.54 3.71
C ALA A 135 1.47 -19.22 2.30
N VAL A 136 0.69 -18.16 2.14
CA VAL A 136 0.14 -17.78 0.82
C VAL A 136 1.24 -17.40 -0.16
N ILE A 137 2.32 -16.75 0.31
CA ILE A 137 3.47 -16.37 -0.52
C ILE A 137 4.15 -17.61 -1.14
N LEU A 138 4.17 -18.74 -0.44
CA LEU A 138 4.75 -19.99 -0.95
C LEU A 138 4.00 -20.56 -2.17
N PHE A 139 2.74 -20.20 -2.36
CA PHE A 139 1.97 -20.58 -3.56
C PHE A 139 2.26 -19.69 -4.76
N GLY A 140 3.18 -18.71 -4.61
CA GLY A 140 3.61 -17.80 -5.67
C GLY A 140 2.54 -16.79 -6.09
N ILE A 141 2.82 -16.07 -7.17
CA ILE A 141 2.01 -14.94 -7.64
C ILE A 141 0.53 -15.33 -7.92
N LYS A 142 0.27 -16.56 -8.36
CA LYS A 142 -1.11 -17.00 -8.61
C LYS A 142 -1.89 -17.25 -7.33
N GLY A 143 -1.27 -17.86 -6.33
CA GLY A 143 -1.86 -18.03 -5.00
C GLY A 143 -2.17 -16.68 -4.36
N MET A 144 -1.22 -15.75 -4.45
CA MET A 144 -1.39 -14.38 -3.99
C MET A 144 -2.55 -13.68 -4.71
N GLY A 145 -2.63 -13.74 -6.05
CA GLY A 145 -3.72 -13.10 -6.80
C GLY A 145 -5.12 -13.65 -6.46
N ILE A 146 -5.24 -14.94 -6.13
CA ILE A 146 -6.49 -15.53 -5.64
C ILE A 146 -6.79 -15.03 -4.23
N GLY A 147 -5.80 -15.02 -3.35
CA GLY A 147 -5.92 -14.52 -1.98
C GLY A 147 -6.36 -13.05 -1.95
N GLU A 148 -5.71 -12.20 -2.75
CA GLU A 148 -6.06 -10.80 -2.92
C GLU A 148 -7.52 -10.62 -3.39
N LYS A 149 -7.92 -11.37 -4.41
CA LYS A 149 -9.29 -11.31 -4.90
C LYS A 149 -10.31 -11.65 -3.82
N LEU A 150 -10.08 -12.70 -3.04
CA LEU A 150 -10.97 -13.11 -1.95
C LEU A 150 -10.99 -12.06 -0.83
N SER A 151 -9.83 -11.59 -0.40
CA SER A 151 -9.72 -10.57 0.64
C SER A 151 -10.41 -9.27 0.24
N MET A 152 -10.24 -8.82 -0.99
CA MET A 152 -10.88 -7.60 -1.49
C MET A 152 -12.41 -7.70 -1.57
N ILE A 153 -12.94 -8.88 -1.90
CA ILE A 153 -14.39 -9.14 -1.85
C ILE A 153 -14.88 -9.07 -0.41
N LEU A 154 -14.14 -9.63 0.55
CA LEU A 154 -14.50 -9.60 1.96
C LEU A 154 -14.39 -8.19 2.55
N ILE A 155 -13.32 -7.44 2.24
CA ILE A 155 -13.15 -6.04 2.63
C ILE A 155 -14.31 -5.20 2.08
N GLY A 156 -14.58 -5.29 0.78
CA GLY A 156 -15.67 -4.55 0.14
C GLY A 156 -17.04 -4.90 0.73
N GLY A 157 -17.30 -6.17 0.98
CA GLY A 157 -18.52 -6.64 1.65
C GLY A 157 -18.65 -6.11 3.07
N ALA A 158 -17.57 -6.17 3.87
CA ALA A 158 -17.57 -5.62 5.22
C ALA A 158 -17.83 -4.11 5.23
N VAL A 159 -17.16 -3.36 4.34
CA VAL A 159 -17.38 -1.90 4.21
C VAL A 159 -18.82 -1.58 3.83
N LEU A 160 -19.41 -2.32 2.88
CA LEU A 160 -20.81 -2.12 2.50
C LEU A 160 -21.77 -2.37 3.68
N VAL A 161 -21.56 -3.45 4.43
CA VAL A 161 -22.38 -3.75 5.62
C VAL A 161 -22.18 -2.69 6.70
N LEU A 162 -20.95 -2.28 6.98
CA LEU A 162 -20.68 -1.18 7.94
C LEU A 162 -21.33 0.12 7.50
N MET A 163 -21.32 0.43 6.22
CA MET A 163 -21.97 1.62 5.66
C MET A 163 -23.49 1.58 5.89
N VAL A 164 -24.14 0.44 5.61
CA VAL A 164 -25.58 0.27 5.88
C VAL A 164 -25.89 0.42 7.37
N LEU A 165 -25.11 -0.24 8.24
CA LEU A 165 -25.31 -0.15 9.69
C LEU A 165 -25.11 1.27 10.21
N SER A 166 -24.15 2.01 9.70
CA SER A 166 -23.91 3.42 10.05
C SER A 166 -25.04 4.32 9.56
N PHE A 167 -25.60 4.09 8.37
CA PHE A 167 -26.78 4.81 7.88
C PHE A 167 -28.04 4.54 8.72
N LEU A 168 -28.19 3.33 9.26
CA LEU A 168 -29.30 3.00 10.16
C LEU A 168 -29.11 3.57 11.56
N ASN A 169 -27.87 3.90 11.95
CA ASN A 169 -27.49 4.40 13.26
C ASN A 169 -26.70 5.71 13.16
N VAL A 170 -27.18 6.67 12.35
CA VAL A 170 -26.48 7.94 12.17
C VAL A 170 -26.34 8.68 13.49
N LYS A 171 -25.12 8.94 13.90
CA LYS A 171 -24.74 9.67 15.13
C LYS A 171 -24.33 11.11 14.84
N ARG A 172 -23.76 11.36 13.67
CA ARG A 172 -23.22 12.67 13.25
C ARG A 172 -23.57 12.98 11.80
N SER A 173 -23.64 14.26 11.46
CA SER A 173 -23.73 14.74 10.09
C SER A 173 -22.35 14.99 9.50
N LEU A 174 -22.24 14.89 8.16
CA LEU A 174 -21.03 15.29 7.44
C LEU A 174 -20.82 16.80 7.54
N SER A 175 -19.59 17.21 7.80
CA SER A 175 -19.21 18.63 7.87
C SER A 175 -18.75 19.11 6.48
N PHE A 176 -19.43 20.09 5.91
CA PHE A 176 -19.12 20.67 4.61
C PHE A 176 -18.20 21.90 4.73
N ILE A 177 -17.10 21.72 5.47
CA ILE A 177 -16.07 22.76 5.64
C ILE A 177 -14.82 22.44 4.81
N PHE A 178 -13.94 23.43 4.69
CA PHE A 178 -12.58 23.27 4.21
C PHE A 178 -11.66 23.54 5.41
N GLY A 179 -10.98 22.51 5.88
CA GLY A 179 -10.07 22.61 7.03
C GLY A 179 -8.91 23.60 6.79
N THR A 180 -8.01 23.72 7.75
CA THR A 180 -6.83 24.58 7.57
C THR A 180 -5.92 24.00 6.46
N PRO A 181 -5.15 24.86 5.76
CA PRO A 181 -4.22 24.37 4.73
C PRO A 181 -3.25 23.31 5.25
N SER A 182 -2.77 23.41 6.49
CA SER A 182 -1.87 22.43 7.10
C SER A 182 -2.55 21.07 7.33
N THR A 183 -3.79 21.04 7.80
CA THR A 183 -4.53 19.78 8.02
C THR A 183 -4.92 19.12 6.69
N VAL A 184 -5.35 19.90 5.69
CA VAL A 184 -5.61 19.36 4.33
C VAL A 184 -4.34 18.78 3.73
N PHE A 185 -3.19 19.42 3.96
CA PHE A 185 -1.90 18.94 3.50
C PHE A 185 -1.48 17.64 4.21
N ALA A 186 -1.70 17.52 5.53
CA ALA A 186 -1.46 16.27 6.25
C ALA A 186 -2.33 15.13 5.70
N VAL A 187 -3.62 15.37 5.45
CA VAL A 187 -4.54 14.37 4.86
C VAL A 187 -4.14 13.99 3.44
N TYR A 188 -3.62 14.92 2.62
CA TYR A 188 -3.04 14.60 1.34
C TYR A 188 -1.93 13.54 1.48
N GLY A 189 -1.02 13.71 2.44
CA GLY A 189 0.05 12.73 2.71
C GLY A 189 -0.48 11.35 3.12
N LEU A 190 -1.53 11.31 3.95
CA LEU A 190 -2.18 10.05 4.33
C LEU A 190 -2.80 9.33 3.12
N PHE A 191 -3.48 10.05 2.21
CA PHE A 191 -3.99 9.45 0.98
C PHE A 191 -2.86 8.96 0.08
N MET A 192 -1.77 9.72 -0.06
CA MET A 192 -0.61 9.29 -0.84
C MET A 192 0.00 8.01 -0.29
N PHE A 193 0.07 7.87 1.05
CA PHE A 193 0.52 6.65 1.71
C PHE A 193 -0.46 5.48 1.48
N ALA A 194 -1.77 5.71 1.69
CA ALA A 194 -2.81 4.71 1.46
C ALA A 194 -2.93 4.26 -0.01
N PHE A 195 -2.46 5.07 -0.94
CA PHE A 195 -2.37 4.72 -2.37
C PHE A 195 -1.00 4.13 -2.75
N SER A 196 -0.14 3.77 -1.81
CA SER A 196 1.18 3.21 -2.13
C SER A 196 1.10 1.72 -2.47
N ALA A 197 1.19 1.38 -3.77
CA ALA A 197 1.14 0.00 -4.26
C ALA A 197 2.27 -0.33 -5.26
N ILE A 198 3.45 0.26 -5.09
CA ILE A 198 4.58 0.21 -6.05
C ILE A 198 4.96 -1.21 -6.42
N PHE A 199 5.14 -2.06 -5.42
CA PHE A 199 5.56 -3.44 -5.63
C PHE A 199 4.49 -4.25 -6.38
N SER A 200 3.22 -4.02 -6.09
CA SER A 200 2.11 -4.66 -6.80
C SER A 200 2.03 -4.25 -8.26
N ILE A 201 2.42 -3.01 -8.60
CA ILE A 201 2.48 -2.56 -10.00
C ILE A 201 3.53 -3.37 -10.77
N ILE A 202 4.73 -3.55 -10.21
CA ILE A 202 5.80 -4.36 -10.81
C ILE A 202 5.32 -5.81 -10.98
N GLN A 203 4.71 -6.39 -9.94
CA GLN A 203 4.15 -7.74 -9.99
C GLN A 203 3.07 -7.89 -11.07
N VAL A 204 2.16 -6.92 -11.20
CA VAL A 204 1.14 -6.91 -12.26
C VAL A 204 1.78 -6.80 -13.63
N CYS A 205 2.72 -5.87 -13.85
CA CYS A 205 3.39 -5.70 -15.14
C CYS A 205 4.07 -6.99 -15.61
N ASN A 206 4.68 -7.73 -14.68
CA ASN A 206 5.39 -8.96 -15.00
C ASN A 206 4.45 -10.15 -15.24
N ASN A 207 3.32 -10.22 -14.54
CA ASN A 207 2.52 -11.44 -14.44
C ASN A 207 1.12 -11.38 -15.07
N ILE A 208 0.62 -10.20 -15.47
CA ILE A 208 -0.70 -10.11 -16.13
C ILE A 208 -0.71 -10.86 -17.47
N THR A 209 -1.74 -11.71 -17.67
CA THR A 209 -1.85 -12.53 -18.88
C THR A 209 -2.10 -11.72 -20.15
N LYS A 210 -2.87 -10.63 -20.04
CA LYS A 210 -3.20 -9.74 -21.16
C LYS A 210 -2.50 -8.40 -20.96
N LYS A 211 -1.33 -8.23 -21.55
CA LYS A 211 -0.46 -7.04 -21.40
C LYS A 211 -1.14 -5.73 -21.77
N GLU A 212 -2.04 -5.75 -22.74
CA GLU A 212 -2.84 -4.59 -23.16
C GLU A 212 -3.80 -4.07 -22.07
N GLN A 213 -4.09 -4.87 -21.06
CA GLN A 213 -4.96 -4.52 -19.95
C GLN A 213 -4.20 -3.96 -18.73
N THR A 214 -2.86 -3.93 -18.76
CA THR A 214 -2.02 -3.52 -17.63
C THR A 214 -2.43 -2.16 -17.08
N GLY A 215 -2.49 -1.11 -17.90
CA GLY A 215 -2.84 0.23 -17.46
C GLY A 215 -4.26 0.31 -16.86
N LYS A 216 -5.22 -0.40 -17.47
CA LYS A 216 -6.60 -0.47 -16.96
C LYS A 216 -6.69 -1.17 -15.61
N ALA A 217 -5.94 -2.26 -15.42
CA ALA A 217 -5.90 -2.98 -14.14
C ALA A 217 -5.29 -2.11 -13.03
N ILE A 218 -4.21 -1.41 -13.32
CA ILE A 218 -3.50 -0.53 -12.39
C ILE A 218 -4.39 0.64 -11.96
N ILE A 219 -4.95 1.39 -12.90
CA ILE A 219 -5.82 2.53 -12.58
C ILE A 219 -7.13 2.08 -11.94
N GLY A 220 -7.70 0.96 -12.43
CA GLY A 220 -8.89 0.36 -11.81
C GLY A 220 -8.64 -0.05 -10.35
N GLY A 221 -7.46 -0.59 -10.05
CA GLY A 221 -7.06 -0.94 -8.68
C GLY A 221 -6.96 0.29 -7.78
N LEU A 222 -6.31 1.36 -8.23
CA LEU A 222 -6.25 2.63 -7.50
C LEU A 222 -7.66 3.21 -7.26
N THR A 223 -8.52 3.17 -8.28
CA THR A 223 -9.91 3.65 -8.17
C THR A 223 -10.69 2.84 -7.14
N LEU A 224 -10.57 1.51 -7.17
CA LEU A 224 -11.23 0.64 -6.20
C LEU A 224 -10.74 0.89 -4.77
N ASN A 225 -9.43 1.08 -4.57
CA ASN A 225 -8.87 1.46 -3.28
C ASN A 225 -9.49 2.78 -2.79
N ALA A 226 -9.49 3.83 -3.61
CA ALA A 226 -10.06 5.12 -3.27
C ALA A 226 -11.55 5.02 -2.89
N LEU A 227 -12.34 4.25 -3.65
CA LEU A 227 -13.77 4.05 -3.37
C LEU A 227 -13.99 3.31 -2.05
N ILE A 228 -13.26 2.25 -1.76
CA ILE A 228 -13.36 1.49 -0.49
C ILE A 228 -12.96 2.37 0.68
N THR A 229 -11.85 3.10 0.57
CA THR A 229 -11.36 4.01 1.62
C THR A 229 -12.38 5.10 1.91
N MET A 230 -12.97 5.72 0.91
CA MET A 230 -13.98 6.75 1.09
C MET A 230 -15.31 6.21 1.63
N ALA A 231 -15.74 5.03 1.18
CA ALA A 231 -16.94 4.38 1.72
C ALA A 231 -16.77 4.01 3.19
N PHE A 232 -15.62 3.44 3.57
CA PHE A 232 -15.31 3.17 4.97
C PHE A 232 -15.25 4.44 5.81
N THR A 233 -14.59 5.49 5.31
CA THR A 233 -14.52 6.79 5.99
C THR A 233 -15.91 7.39 6.23
N ALA A 234 -16.80 7.35 5.23
CA ALA A 234 -18.16 7.81 5.38
C ALA A 234 -18.93 6.99 6.43
N ALA A 235 -18.76 5.67 6.44
CA ALA A 235 -19.36 4.80 7.45
C ALA A 235 -18.89 5.17 8.87
N VAL A 236 -17.58 5.39 9.04
CA VAL A 236 -17.02 5.77 10.35
C VAL A 236 -17.55 7.13 10.81
N ILE A 237 -17.50 8.16 9.96
CA ILE A 237 -17.94 9.52 10.34
C ILE A 237 -19.43 9.53 10.70
N LEU A 238 -20.27 8.85 9.92
CA LEU A 238 -21.71 8.82 10.15
C LEU A 238 -22.09 7.98 11.36
N GLY A 239 -21.40 6.84 11.58
CA GLY A 239 -21.76 5.86 12.61
C GLY A 239 -21.10 6.07 13.97
N SER A 240 -20.09 6.95 14.10
CA SER A 240 -19.37 7.17 15.35
C SER A 240 -19.85 8.43 16.07
N GLU A 241 -19.97 8.38 17.38
CA GLU A 241 -20.19 9.57 18.24
C GLU A 241 -18.94 10.43 18.26
N THR A 242 -17.76 9.78 18.38
CA THR A 242 -16.44 10.38 18.27
C THR A 242 -15.60 9.53 17.32
N VAL A 243 -14.89 10.18 16.38
CA VAL A 243 -13.95 9.48 15.50
C VAL A 243 -12.62 9.38 16.23
N THR A 244 -12.15 8.16 16.47
CA THR A 244 -10.89 7.89 17.17
C THR A 244 -9.74 7.72 16.14
N GLU A 245 -8.48 7.85 16.60
CA GLU A 245 -7.29 7.65 15.75
C GLU A 245 -7.28 6.29 15.04
N ILE A 246 -7.78 5.25 15.73
CA ILE A 246 -8.07 3.95 15.12
C ILE A 246 -9.59 3.91 14.87
N ALA A 247 -9.99 4.23 13.66
CA ALA A 247 -11.39 4.45 13.27
C ALA A 247 -12.34 3.30 13.63
N THR A 248 -11.85 2.06 13.63
CA THR A 248 -12.65 0.88 13.98
C THR A 248 -13.06 0.83 15.45
N ILE A 249 -12.26 1.41 16.34
CA ILE A 249 -12.55 1.46 17.78
C ILE A 249 -13.76 2.38 18.01
N GLY A 250 -13.68 3.64 17.57
CA GLY A 250 -14.77 4.61 17.76
C GLY A 250 -16.10 4.16 17.14
N LEU A 251 -16.05 3.52 15.95
CA LEU A 251 -17.24 2.97 15.31
C LEU A 251 -17.84 1.81 16.12
N THR A 252 -17.00 0.90 16.62
CA THR A 252 -17.45 -0.26 17.41
C THR A 252 -18.09 0.17 18.72
N GLU A 253 -17.48 1.09 19.44
CA GLU A 253 -18.00 1.63 20.71
C GLU A 253 -19.30 2.39 20.49
N SER A 254 -19.39 3.22 19.46
CA SER A 254 -20.56 4.05 19.17
C SER A 254 -21.79 3.24 18.77
N ILE A 255 -21.64 2.16 18.00
CA ILE A 255 -22.76 1.30 17.61
C ILE A 255 -23.07 0.27 18.70
N GLY A 256 -22.09 -0.13 19.53
CA GLY A 256 -22.26 -1.04 20.64
C GLY A 256 -22.70 -2.47 20.26
N ASN A 257 -22.52 -2.88 19.00
CA ASN A 257 -22.94 -4.18 18.49
C ASN A 257 -21.71 -5.10 18.28
N PRO A 258 -21.65 -6.28 18.93
CA PRO A 258 -20.56 -7.24 18.77
C PRO A 258 -20.30 -7.65 17.32
N PHE A 259 -21.34 -7.69 16.48
CA PHE A 259 -21.20 -7.97 15.06
C PHE A 259 -20.36 -6.90 14.33
N VAL A 260 -20.52 -5.62 14.70
CA VAL A 260 -19.70 -4.52 14.15
C VAL A 260 -18.23 -4.69 14.55
N LYS A 261 -17.95 -5.10 15.79
CA LYS A 261 -16.58 -5.42 16.23
C LYS A 261 -15.96 -6.51 15.37
N VAL A 262 -16.68 -7.60 15.11
CA VAL A 262 -16.20 -8.70 14.26
C VAL A 262 -15.94 -8.21 12.82
N LEU A 263 -16.86 -7.43 12.23
CA LEU A 263 -16.69 -6.90 10.88
C LEU A 263 -15.48 -5.97 10.78
N CYS A 264 -15.29 -5.06 11.72
CA CYS A 264 -14.14 -4.16 11.79
C CYS A 264 -12.84 -4.96 11.92
N SER A 265 -12.80 -5.95 12.80
CA SER A 265 -11.63 -6.81 12.99
C SER A 265 -11.28 -7.59 11.71
N LEU A 266 -12.29 -8.18 11.05
CA LEU A 266 -12.07 -8.90 9.78
C LEU A 266 -11.57 -7.95 8.68
N LEU A 267 -12.13 -6.74 8.57
CA LEU A 267 -11.66 -5.73 7.63
C LEU A 267 -10.17 -5.45 7.83
N VAL A 268 -9.76 -5.17 9.06
CA VAL A 268 -8.34 -4.91 9.38
C VAL A 268 -7.48 -6.11 9.07
N LEU A 269 -7.87 -7.31 9.48
CA LEU A 269 -7.10 -8.54 9.23
C LEU A 269 -6.89 -8.78 7.74
N PHE A 270 -7.94 -8.66 6.90
CA PHE A 270 -7.80 -8.82 5.46
C PHE A 270 -6.98 -7.70 4.82
N ALA A 271 -7.08 -6.47 5.30
CA ALA A 271 -6.21 -5.38 4.87
C ALA A 271 -4.73 -5.66 5.19
N MET A 272 -4.43 -6.21 6.39
CA MET A 272 -3.06 -6.61 6.75
C MET A 272 -2.57 -7.80 5.91
N PHE A 273 -3.44 -8.79 5.62
CA PHE A 273 -3.08 -9.92 4.74
C PHE A 273 -2.66 -9.44 3.35
N THR A 274 -3.48 -8.61 2.68
CA THR A 274 -3.19 -8.13 1.32
C THR A 274 -1.88 -7.35 1.26
N SER A 275 -1.65 -6.46 2.19
CA SER A 275 -0.42 -5.67 2.26
C SER A 275 0.80 -6.52 2.60
N PHE A 276 0.66 -7.51 3.51
CA PHE A 276 1.72 -8.45 3.84
C PHE A 276 2.14 -9.30 2.63
N TRP A 277 1.16 -9.80 1.84
CA TRP A 277 1.46 -10.60 0.65
C TRP A 277 2.21 -9.80 -0.41
N SER A 278 1.76 -8.59 -0.70
CA SER A 278 2.40 -7.71 -1.67
C SER A 278 3.85 -7.40 -1.29
N SER A 279 4.09 -6.96 -0.05
CA SER A 279 5.43 -6.61 0.44
C SER A 279 6.32 -7.84 0.63
N GLY A 280 5.79 -8.93 1.17
CA GLY A 280 6.54 -10.16 1.41
C GLY A 280 6.93 -10.88 0.13
N PHE A 281 6.07 -10.87 -0.90
CA PHE A 281 6.40 -11.40 -2.20
C PHE A 281 7.49 -10.55 -2.88
N ALA A 282 7.35 -9.21 -2.84
CA ALA A 282 8.36 -8.31 -3.38
C ALA A 282 9.71 -8.47 -2.68
N PHE A 283 9.72 -8.63 -1.36
CA PHE A 283 10.95 -8.87 -0.61
C PHE A 283 11.60 -10.20 -0.99
N SER A 284 10.78 -11.26 -1.16
CA SER A 284 11.27 -12.56 -1.62
C SER A 284 11.88 -12.47 -3.03
N ASP A 285 11.28 -11.69 -3.94
CA ASP A 285 11.81 -11.46 -5.29
C ASP A 285 13.15 -10.70 -5.24
N VAL A 286 13.27 -9.67 -4.40
CA VAL A 286 14.55 -8.95 -4.18
C VAL A 286 15.62 -9.91 -3.67
N VAL A 287 15.34 -10.72 -2.67
CA VAL A 287 16.29 -11.70 -2.12
C VAL A 287 16.69 -12.73 -3.18
N ALA A 288 15.73 -13.24 -3.95
CA ALA A 288 16.01 -14.21 -5.01
C ALA A 288 16.87 -13.59 -6.14
N GLY A 289 16.50 -12.40 -6.59
CA GLY A 289 17.19 -11.71 -7.69
C GLY A 289 18.61 -11.27 -7.33
N GLN A 290 18.82 -10.79 -6.10
CA GLN A 290 20.11 -10.24 -5.67
C GLN A 290 21.08 -11.29 -5.12
N LEU A 291 20.57 -12.33 -4.46
CA LEU A 291 21.41 -13.35 -3.81
C LEU A 291 21.39 -14.70 -4.52
N GLY A 292 20.53 -14.88 -5.53
CA GLY A 292 20.44 -16.12 -6.32
C GLY A 292 19.87 -17.30 -5.54
N PHE A 293 19.17 -17.09 -4.45
CA PHE A 293 18.58 -18.15 -3.65
C PHE A 293 17.31 -18.74 -4.29
N SER A 294 16.98 -19.97 -3.94
CA SER A 294 15.70 -20.58 -4.34
C SER A 294 14.51 -19.84 -3.70
N ALA A 295 13.34 -19.91 -4.33
CA ALA A 295 12.14 -19.22 -3.85
C ALA A 295 11.78 -19.51 -2.37
N ARG A 296 12.01 -20.74 -1.90
CA ARG A 296 11.75 -21.11 -0.49
C ARG A 296 12.73 -20.47 0.48
N VAL A 297 14.03 -20.41 0.11
CA VAL A 297 15.05 -19.77 0.92
C VAL A 297 14.84 -18.26 0.94
N SER A 298 14.52 -17.68 -0.20
CA SER A 298 14.20 -16.24 -0.31
C SER A 298 12.98 -15.87 0.53
N TRP A 299 11.92 -16.67 0.48
CA TRP A 299 10.76 -16.51 1.34
C TRP A 299 11.11 -16.52 2.83
N PHE A 300 11.95 -17.49 3.25
CA PHE A 300 12.38 -17.60 4.65
C PHE A 300 13.19 -16.37 5.09
N ILE A 301 14.17 -15.95 4.29
CA ILE A 301 15.00 -14.76 4.56
C ILE A 301 14.17 -13.48 4.59
N ALA A 302 13.15 -13.36 3.72
CA ALA A 302 12.31 -12.18 3.64
C ALA A 302 11.33 -12.07 4.82
N THR A 303 10.76 -13.18 5.30
CA THR A 303 9.59 -13.09 6.20
C THR A 303 9.93 -13.40 7.66
N VAL A 304 10.86 -14.34 7.93
CA VAL A 304 11.17 -14.74 9.31
C VAL A 304 11.81 -13.63 10.16
N PRO A 305 12.76 -12.81 9.65
CA PRO A 305 13.28 -11.69 10.42
C PRO A 305 12.20 -10.70 10.86
N ALA A 306 11.18 -10.44 10.02
CA ALA A 306 10.06 -9.58 10.36
C ALA A 306 9.27 -10.12 11.57
N LEU A 307 9.01 -11.44 11.60
CA LEU A 307 8.36 -12.08 12.75
C LEU A 307 9.19 -11.93 14.03
N LEU A 308 10.51 -12.16 13.94
CA LEU A 308 11.39 -12.04 15.11
C LEU A 308 11.42 -10.60 15.63
N ILE A 309 11.49 -9.62 14.75
CA ILE A 309 11.45 -8.20 15.14
C ILE A 309 10.10 -7.87 15.78
N ALA A 310 8.99 -8.27 15.18
CA ALA A 310 7.65 -8.04 15.72
C ALA A 310 7.41 -8.73 17.08
N ALA A 311 8.09 -9.85 17.34
CA ALA A 311 7.96 -10.59 18.59
C ALA A 311 8.83 -10.01 19.74
N PHE A 312 10.00 -9.45 19.42
CA PHE A 312 11.01 -9.10 20.43
C PHE A 312 11.31 -7.60 20.56
N LEU A 313 11.01 -6.77 19.56
CA LEU A 313 11.21 -5.32 19.66
C LEU A 313 9.93 -4.61 20.14
N PRO A 314 9.98 -3.86 21.25
CA PRO A 314 8.81 -3.20 21.83
C PRO A 314 8.54 -1.82 21.20
N LEU A 315 8.50 -1.73 19.86
CA LEU A 315 8.14 -0.49 19.15
C LEU A 315 6.66 -0.49 18.77
N GLY A 316 6.04 0.69 18.79
CA GLY A 316 4.66 0.88 18.39
C GLY A 316 4.46 0.83 16.87
N VAL A 317 3.23 0.50 16.43
CA VAL A 317 2.87 0.46 15.01
C VAL A 317 3.09 1.83 14.35
N LEU A 318 2.72 2.91 15.02
CA LEU A 318 2.82 4.28 14.50
C LEU A 318 4.26 4.73 14.24
N ASP A 319 5.21 4.30 15.09
CA ASP A 319 6.64 4.65 14.92
C ASP A 319 7.18 4.09 13.60
N TYR A 320 6.80 2.86 13.27
CA TYR A 320 7.18 2.22 12.01
C TYR A 320 6.54 2.90 10.78
N VAL A 321 5.24 3.19 10.84
CA VAL A 321 4.50 3.80 9.70
C VAL A 321 5.07 5.16 9.30
N GLN A 322 5.46 5.99 10.28
CA GLN A 322 6.05 7.31 10.00
C GLN A 322 7.41 7.21 9.32
N ILE A 323 8.26 6.28 9.77
CA ILE A 323 9.58 6.05 9.16
C ILE A 323 9.43 5.54 7.73
N GLY A 324 8.55 4.58 7.49
CA GLY A 324 8.34 3.97 6.18
C GLY A 324 7.80 4.94 5.13
N ALA A 325 6.82 5.76 5.48
CA ALA A 325 6.23 6.74 4.56
C ALA A 325 7.24 7.77 4.07
N GLY A 326 8.09 8.29 4.98
CA GLY A 326 9.15 9.23 4.64
C GLY A 326 10.22 8.61 3.72
N ALA A 327 10.71 7.42 4.08
CA ALA A 327 11.73 6.70 3.32
C ALA A 327 11.26 6.35 1.90
N LEU A 328 10.02 5.87 1.76
CA LEU A 328 9.42 5.54 0.48
C LEU A 328 9.37 6.74 -0.47
N SER A 329 8.90 7.90 0.03
CA SER A 329 8.79 9.11 -0.78
C SER A 329 10.14 9.57 -1.33
N ILE A 330 11.19 9.50 -0.51
CA ILE A 330 12.55 9.87 -0.91
C ILE A 330 13.07 8.94 -2.00
N ILE A 331 12.88 7.63 -1.84
CA ILE A 331 13.28 6.63 -2.84
C ILE A 331 12.61 6.93 -4.19
N LEU A 332 11.31 7.20 -4.18
CA LEU A 332 10.55 7.44 -5.40
C LEU A 332 11.04 8.67 -6.17
N VAL A 333 11.29 9.77 -5.48
CA VAL A 333 11.72 11.01 -6.13
C VAL A 333 13.15 10.92 -6.64
N ILE A 334 14.08 10.45 -5.80
CA ILE A 334 15.51 10.49 -6.10
C ILE A 334 15.89 9.44 -7.13
N VAL A 335 15.18 8.33 -7.20
CA VAL A 335 15.62 7.15 -7.97
C VAL A 335 14.68 6.80 -9.10
N VAL A 336 13.39 6.67 -8.84
CA VAL A 336 12.42 6.19 -9.85
C VAL A 336 12.22 7.21 -10.96
N LEU A 337 12.08 8.50 -10.64
CA LEU A 337 11.86 9.53 -11.66
C LEU A 337 13.05 9.72 -12.61
N PRO A 338 14.32 9.78 -12.14
CA PRO A 338 15.48 9.79 -13.04
C PRO A 338 15.62 8.51 -13.87
N ALA A 339 15.38 7.34 -13.29
CA ALA A 339 15.37 6.07 -14.01
C ALA A 339 14.35 6.07 -15.15
N TYR A 340 13.12 6.51 -14.86
CA TYR A 340 12.07 6.66 -15.86
C TYR A 340 12.45 7.64 -16.97
N SER A 341 13.02 8.81 -16.61
CA SER A 341 13.50 9.77 -17.61
C SER A 341 14.54 9.20 -18.57
N ASN A 342 15.31 8.20 -18.13
CA ASN A 342 16.26 7.48 -18.99
C ASN A 342 15.59 6.39 -19.83
N ALA A 343 14.69 5.62 -19.24
CA ALA A 343 13.98 4.53 -19.92
C ALA A 343 13.15 5.03 -21.11
N VAL A 344 12.46 6.16 -20.98
CA VAL A 344 11.58 6.70 -22.03
C VAL A 344 12.32 7.31 -23.22
N LYS A 345 13.65 7.48 -23.16
CA LYS A 345 14.43 7.97 -24.31
C LYS A 345 14.46 6.98 -25.47
N LYS A 346 14.37 5.67 -25.17
CA LYS A 346 14.32 4.58 -26.17
C LYS A 346 13.33 3.52 -25.70
N PRO A 347 12.01 3.78 -25.77
CA PRO A 347 11.03 2.84 -25.27
C PRO A 347 10.99 1.58 -26.13
N LYS A 348 10.89 0.41 -25.49
CA LYS A 348 10.74 -0.91 -26.14
C LYS A 348 9.27 -1.23 -26.40
N GLU A 349 8.39 -0.76 -25.50
CA GLU A 349 6.94 -0.93 -25.59
C GLU A 349 6.23 0.42 -25.65
N THR A 350 4.97 0.41 -26.09
CA THR A 350 4.12 1.61 -26.06
C THR A 350 3.93 2.10 -24.63
N LEU A 351 4.24 3.38 -24.41
CA LEU A 351 4.15 4.01 -23.10
C LEU A 351 2.69 4.28 -22.71
N LEU A 352 2.32 3.94 -21.49
CA LEU A 352 0.96 4.11 -20.95
C LEU A 352 0.60 5.58 -20.75
N LEU A 353 1.60 6.42 -20.42
CA LEU A 353 1.42 7.87 -20.31
C LEU A 353 1.34 8.57 -21.68
N GLY A 354 1.56 7.86 -22.80
CA GLY A 354 1.42 8.38 -24.14
C GLY A 354 2.25 9.64 -24.38
N LYS A 355 1.62 10.73 -24.83
CA LYS A 355 2.29 12.01 -25.12
C LYS A 355 2.89 12.72 -23.90
N CYS A 356 2.46 12.36 -22.70
CA CYS A 356 2.98 12.93 -21.46
C CYS A 356 4.28 12.25 -21.01
N SER A 357 4.65 11.12 -21.62
CA SER A 357 5.83 10.34 -21.25
C SER A 357 7.12 11.16 -21.39
N GLY A 358 7.93 11.20 -20.33
CA GLY A 358 9.20 11.94 -20.34
C GLY A 358 9.07 13.46 -20.32
N ASN A 359 7.85 14.01 -20.22
CA ASN A 359 7.64 15.46 -20.13
C ASN A 359 8.25 16.00 -18.84
N LYS A 360 9.25 16.88 -18.96
CA LYS A 360 9.97 17.45 -17.81
C LYS A 360 9.08 18.22 -16.83
N PRO A 361 8.16 19.11 -17.25
CA PRO A 361 7.19 19.75 -16.35
C PRO A 361 6.35 18.75 -15.56
N MET A 362 5.87 17.68 -16.20
CA MET A 362 5.10 16.63 -15.52
C MET A 362 5.94 15.90 -14.46
N LEU A 363 7.18 15.51 -14.83
CA LEU A 363 8.08 14.87 -13.88
C LEU A 363 8.44 15.77 -12.70
N ALA A 364 8.65 17.06 -12.95
CA ALA A 364 8.89 18.05 -11.90
C ALA A 364 7.66 18.19 -10.98
N LEU A 365 6.45 18.23 -11.55
CA LEU A 365 5.21 18.27 -10.75
C LEU A 365 5.07 17.05 -9.85
N VAL A 366 5.30 15.85 -10.40
CA VAL A 366 5.26 14.61 -9.63
C VAL A 366 6.34 14.60 -8.55
N ALA A 367 7.56 15.05 -8.85
CA ALA A 367 8.64 15.16 -7.87
C ALA A 367 8.26 16.10 -6.71
N VAL A 368 7.74 17.28 -7.00
CA VAL A 368 7.25 18.22 -5.99
C VAL A 368 6.15 17.58 -5.13
N ALA A 369 5.17 16.94 -5.76
CA ALA A 369 4.07 16.29 -5.06
C ALA A 369 4.56 15.17 -4.11
N MET A 370 5.56 14.38 -4.52
CA MET A 370 6.16 13.34 -3.67
C MET A 370 7.00 13.93 -2.54
N ILE A 371 7.73 15.02 -2.77
CA ILE A 371 8.43 15.75 -1.70
C ILE A 371 7.41 16.30 -0.70
N LEU A 372 6.30 16.84 -1.19
CA LEU A 372 5.21 17.31 -0.34
C LEU A 372 4.62 16.18 0.50
N MET A 373 4.50 14.95 -0.04
CA MET A 373 4.11 13.78 0.74
C MET A 373 5.09 13.52 1.90
N ALA A 374 6.41 13.55 1.63
CA ALA A 374 7.41 13.36 2.68
C ALA A 374 7.34 14.45 3.76
N VAL A 375 7.11 15.70 3.37
CA VAL A 375 6.95 16.82 4.32
C VAL A 375 5.65 16.68 5.12
N SER A 376 4.55 16.24 4.49
CA SER A 376 3.26 16.07 5.15
C SER A 376 3.28 15.01 6.26
N SER A 377 4.13 13.99 6.13
CA SER A 377 4.30 12.96 7.16
C SER A 377 4.94 13.47 8.47
N LEU A 378 5.53 14.66 8.43
CA LEU A 378 6.10 15.33 9.62
C LEU A 378 5.09 16.23 10.34
N ILE A 379 3.91 16.46 9.76
CA ILE A 379 2.87 17.30 10.35
C ILE A 379 2.00 16.44 11.27
N PRO A 380 1.97 16.73 12.57
CA PRO A 380 1.09 16.01 13.47
C PRO A 380 -0.37 16.27 13.07
N ILE A 381 -1.16 15.23 13.06
CA ILE A 381 -2.62 15.29 12.93
C ILE A 381 -3.12 15.42 14.37
N ALA A 382 -3.36 16.66 14.77
CA ALA A 382 -3.78 16.98 16.15
C ALA A 382 -5.23 16.65 16.38
#